data_8c19e2df4d4a1f6e5c6935168a4afbc1
#
_entry.id   8c19e2df4d4a1f6e5c6935168a4afbc1
#
_cell.length_a   1.000
_cell.length_b   1.000
_cell.length_c   1.000
_cell.angle_alpha   90.00
_cell.angle_beta   90.00
_cell.angle_gamma   90.00
#
_symmetry.space_group_name_H-M   'P 1'
#
loop_
_entity.id
_entity.type
_entity.pdbx_description
1 polymer ?
#
loop_
_entity_poly.entity_id
_entity_poly.type
_entity_poly.pdbx_seq_one_letter_code
_entity_poly.pdbx_strand_id
1 'polypeptide(L)'
;MIENRTCYKSYLGFYIYEYQPNYKAFYFSNDAGLVKEKNYHITAWYNSILQSYNYPQGKVIKAEPVITTLAPPTISGEAAFTSSTTVKIKSSESVASIYYTLDGTEPTTASILYKNPFVLDKTTTVKAIAVYKTVTSPVASMDFQLIDLSAPQTIRDLAVMEKNLESVTVRFDNAQVVYGEGKNYILRENIEDKNYALDVLDTQLPLQVGATVSGTVKLQVNFKPNPAENNGVLSTADIAETLNHNLTITSGASVLPIPLGVSTKEVRNHPGDLLVVTDGWWYSYYGTVYIYGNENPTYPFGATYYVYVSNHSDYTFANYDMPDVMLWYNDVYTDTYANDQSPLAKIIGKKETAEYKVTAAGWATFIVPFDYDKPEGLTIYECTSVNEDGKLVVEERDYLKANTPYLLKGGEANQTLEGYAAKHADTYTNGVMTGVYSDQEAPANSYILLNHPDEAGLAFYFVPDGITAYVDANRCYVNPRAGGLKSILFPDDETNGVTNANALDSTLVDVYTTAGVKVKHQVEMGKALNDLPAGLYIINNKKIVKK
;
A
#
# COMPACT_ATOMS: atom_id res chain seq x y z
N MET A 1 -63.65 -12.27 -15.56
CA MET A 1 -62.19 -12.47 -15.62
C MET A 1 -61.55 -11.14 -15.25
N ILE A 2 -60.63 -11.17 -14.31
CA ILE A 2 -59.85 -9.98 -13.91
C ILE A 2 -58.41 -10.21 -14.40
N GLU A 3 -57.93 -9.35 -15.30
CA GLU A 3 -56.64 -9.54 -15.97
C GLU A 3 -55.68 -8.39 -15.61
N ASN A 4 -54.39 -8.68 -15.51
CA ASN A 4 -53.30 -7.70 -15.30
C ASN A 4 -53.55 -6.75 -14.10
N ARG A 5 -53.86 -7.30 -12.95
CA ARG A 5 -54.11 -6.54 -11.75
C ARG A 5 -53.02 -6.75 -10.70
N THR A 6 -52.66 -5.70 -10.00
CA THR A 6 -51.73 -5.78 -8.87
C THR A 6 -52.44 -6.26 -7.62
N CYS A 7 -51.86 -7.28 -6.98
CA CYS A 7 -52.38 -7.89 -5.76
C CYS A 7 -51.76 -7.25 -4.52
N TYR A 8 -52.60 -6.89 -3.56
CA TYR A 8 -52.19 -6.38 -2.26
C TYR A 8 -52.58 -7.37 -1.15
N LYS A 9 -51.68 -7.76 -0.29
CA LYS A 9 -51.96 -8.62 0.86
C LYS A 9 -52.60 -7.80 1.96
N SER A 10 -53.74 -8.30 2.45
CA SER A 10 -54.40 -7.75 3.63
C SER A 10 -54.25 -8.71 4.83
N TYR A 11 -54.76 -8.27 6.00
CA TYR A 11 -54.82 -9.10 7.19
C TYR A 11 -55.70 -10.35 7.01
N LEU A 12 -56.65 -10.33 6.10
CA LEU A 12 -57.64 -11.39 5.86
C LEU A 12 -57.49 -12.11 4.54
N GLY A 13 -56.56 -11.68 3.65
CA GLY A 13 -56.36 -12.29 2.33
C GLY A 13 -55.69 -11.35 1.31
N PHE A 14 -56.03 -11.54 0.03
CA PHE A 14 -55.49 -10.71 -1.05
C PHE A 14 -56.58 -9.80 -1.64
N TYR A 15 -56.19 -8.55 -1.95
CA TYR A 15 -56.98 -7.62 -2.71
C TYR A 15 -56.44 -7.47 -4.12
N ILE A 16 -57.33 -7.31 -5.08
CA ILE A 16 -57.01 -6.85 -6.41
C ILE A 16 -57.65 -5.46 -6.57
N TYR A 17 -56.81 -4.47 -6.80
CA TYR A 17 -57.25 -3.10 -6.99
C TYR A 17 -57.34 -2.76 -8.48
N GLU A 18 -58.45 -2.14 -8.87
CA GLU A 18 -58.54 -1.43 -10.11
C GLU A 18 -58.26 0.05 -9.86
N TYR A 19 -57.22 0.59 -10.50
CA TYR A 19 -56.88 2.02 -10.37
C TYR A 19 -57.86 2.87 -11.15
N GLN A 20 -58.95 3.25 -10.50
CA GLN A 20 -59.95 4.18 -11.00
C GLN A 20 -60.54 4.96 -9.83
N PRO A 21 -61.05 6.19 -10.01
CA PRO A 21 -61.50 7.07 -8.92
C PRO A 21 -62.66 6.54 -8.04
N ASN A 22 -63.22 5.39 -8.38
CA ASN A 22 -64.19 4.68 -7.53
C ASN A 22 -63.64 3.30 -7.19
N TYR A 23 -62.89 3.19 -6.10
CA TYR A 23 -62.30 1.97 -5.61
C TYR A 23 -63.26 0.77 -5.59
N LYS A 24 -63.12 -0.15 -6.53
CA LYS A 24 -63.77 -1.46 -6.47
C LYS A 24 -62.65 -2.48 -6.13
N ALA A 25 -62.55 -2.85 -4.86
CA ALA A 25 -61.70 -3.93 -4.43
C ALA A 25 -62.49 -5.25 -4.42
N PHE A 26 -61.84 -6.33 -4.86
CA PHE A 26 -62.34 -7.69 -4.71
C PHE A 26 -61.45 -8.42 -3.70
N TYR A 27 -62.06 -9.13 -2.79
CA TYR A 27 -61.39 -9.95 -1.81
C TYR A 27 -61.39 -11.41 -2.27
N PHE A 28 -60.26 -12.05 -2.28
CA PHE A 28 -60.08 -13.44 -2.65
C PHE A 28 -59.45 -14.25 -1.50
N SER A 29 -59.83 -15.53 -1.34
CA SER A 29 -59.17 -16.43 -0.42
C SER A 29 -57.73 -16.71 -0.82
N ASN A 30 -56.88 -17.03 0.16
CA ASN A 30 -55.45 -17.16 -0.02
C ASN A 30 -54.97 -18.47 -0.68
N ASP A 31 -55.92 -19.26 -1.25
CA ASP A 31 -55.63 -20.61 -1.75
C ASP A 31 -54.85 -20.62 -3.08
N ALA A 32 -54.70 -19.49 -3.72
CA ALA A 32 -54.10 -19.41 -5.05
C ALA A 32 -52.61 -19.04 -5.07
N GLY A 33 -51.95 -18.87 -3.91
CA GLY A 33 -50.53 -18.56 -3.84
C GLY A 33 -50.15 -17.19 -4.39
N LEU A 34 -51.05 -16.20 -4.35
CA LEU A 34 -50.77 -14.84 -4.84
C LEU A 34 -49.74 -14.16 -3.93
N VAL A 35 -48.74 -13.49 -4.55
CA VAL A 35 -47.74 -12.68 -3.84
C VAL A 35 -48.10 -11.22 -3.96
N LYS A 36 -47.98 -10.47 -2.84
CA LYS A 36 -48.20 -9.02 -2.78
C LYS A 36 -47.40 -8.28 -3.86
N GLU A 37 -48.05 -7.28 -4.49
CA GLU A 37 -47.44 -6.37 -5.48
C GLU A 37 -46.96 -7.02 -6.79
N LYS A 38 -47.34 -8.28 -7.05
CA LYS A 38 -47.14 -8.89 -8.38
C LYS A 38 -48.42 -8.83 -9.22
N ASN A 39 -48.22 -8.69 -10.52
CA ASN A 39 -49.34 -8.74 -11.49
C ASN A 39 -49.67 -10.20 -11.84
N TYR A 40 -50.96 -10.51 -11.94
CA TYR A 40 -51.42 -11.86 -12.27
C TYR A 40 -52.55 -11.83 -13.30
N HIS A 41 -52.56 -12.80 -14.19
CA HIS A 41 -53.73 -13.25 -14.89
C HIS A 41 -54.56 -14.17 -13.99
N ILE A 42 -55.76 -13.75 -13.63
CA ILE A 42 -56.56 -14.49 -12.66
C ILE A 42 -57.89 -14.94 -13.30
N THR A 43 -58.18 -16.24 -13.19
CA THR A 43 -59.50 -16.78 -13.38
C THR A 43 -60.10 -16.99 -12.00
N ALA A 44 -61.21 -16.32 -11.72
CA ALA A 44 -61.79 -16.32 -10.40
C ALA A 44 -63.31 -16.60 -10.48
N TRP A 45 -63.81 -17.26 -9.43
CA TRP A 45 -65.23 -17.38 -9.17
C TRP A 45 -65.62 -16.30 -8.14
N TYR A 46 -66.66 -15.55 -8.46
CA TYR A 46 -67.19 -14.49 -7.63
C TYR A 46 -68.46 -14.97 -6.93
N ASN A 47 -68.50 -14.84 -5.57
CA ASN A 47 -69.67 -15.15 -4.78
C ASN A 47 -70.24 -13.88 -4.13
N SER A 48 -71.35 -13.39 -4.64
CA SER A 48 -72.01 -12.19 -4.12
C SER A 48 -72.73 -12.39 -2.80
N ILE A 49 -72.92 -13.65 -2.34
CA ILE A 49 -73.66 -13.99 -1.13
C ILE A 49 -72.82 -13.80 0.12
N LEU A 50 -71.49 -13.87 -0.01
CA LEU A 50 -70.56 -13.74 1.11
C LEU A 50 -70.14 -12.29 1.38
N GLN A 51 -71.03 -11.35 1.30
CA GLN A 51 -70.78 -9.95 1.59
C GLN A 51 -70.80 -9.68 3.12
N SER A 52 -69.68 -9.92 3.79
CA SER A 52 -69.43 -9.27 5.08
C SER A 52 -68.58 -8.03 4.85
N TYR A 53 -69.03 -6.88 5.37
CA TYR A 53 -68.27 -5.61 5.29
C TYR A 53 -68.25 -4.89 3.90
N ASN A 54 -69.27 -5.07 3.06
CA ASN A 54 -69.39 -4.43 1.73
C ASN A 54 -68.29 -4.76 0.72
N TYR A 55 -67.52 -5.84 0.94
CA TYR A 55 -66.53 -6.28 -0.05
C TYR A 55 -66.99 -7.55 -0.75
N PRO A 56 -66.97 -7.55 -2.11
CA PRO A 56 -67.26 -8.78 -2.84
C PRO A 56 -66.24 -9.87 -2.53
N GLN A 57 -66.73 -11.10 -2.31
CA GLN A 57 -65.89 -12.26 -2.01
C GLN A 57 -65.84 -13.18 -3.21
N GLY A 58 -64.67 -13.76 -3.45
CA GLY A 58 -64.47 -14.69 -4.55
C GLY A 58 -63.35 -15.69 -4.25
N LYS A 59 -63.25 -16.75 -5.06
CA LYS A 59 -62.18 -17.72 -5.03
C LYS A 59 -61.42 -17.65 -6.35
N VAL A 60 -60.06 -17.56 -6.26
CA VAL A 60 -59.21 -17.70 -7.42
C VAL A 60 -59.10 -19.16 -7.81
N ILE A 61 -59.53 -19.52 -9.02
CA ILE A 61 -59.42 -20.88 -9.59
C ILE A 61 -58.17 -21.10 -10.40
N LYS A 62 -57.62 -20.03 -10.96
CA LYS A 62 -56.33 -20.06 -11.67
C LYS A 62 -55.66 -18.68 -11.56
N ALA A 63 -54.39 -18.68 -11.18
CA ALA A 63 -53.55 -17.48 -11.20
C ALA A 63 -52.26 -17.76 -11.98
N GLU A 64 -51.97 -16.89 -12.93
CA GLU A 64 -50.70 -16.93 -13.68
C GLU A 64 -50.00 -15.59 -13.58
N PRO A 65 -48.73 -15.53 -13.22
CA PRO A 65 -48.02 -14.25 -13.14
C PRO A 65 -47.92 -13.60 -14.53
N VAL A 66 -48.09 -12.29 -14.58
CA VAL A 66 -47.81 -11.47 -15.75
C VAL A 66 -46.36 -11.04 -15.71
N ILE A 67 -45.52 -11.73 -16.45
CA ILE A 67 -44.09 -11.48 -16.54
C ILE A 67 -43.80 -10.89 -17.91
N THR A 68 -43.33 -9.64 -17.93
CA THR A 68 -42.95 -8.90 -19.16
C THR A 68 -41.42 -8.89 -19.37
N THR A 69 -40.66 -9.05 -18.31
CA THR A 69 -39.20 -9.13 -18.33
C THR A 69 -38.70 -10.19 -17.33
N LEU A 70 -37.56 -10.82 -17.61
CA LEU A 70 -36.88 -11.74 -16.73
C LEU A 70 -35.46 -11.24 -16.48
N ALA A 71 -35.02 -11.26 -15.22
CA ALA A 71 -33.63 -11.06 -14.87
C ALA A 71 -32.78 -12.30 -15.30
N PRO A 72 -31.48 -12.15 -15.57
CA PRO A 72 -30.60 -13.28 -15.80
C PRO A 72 -30.69 -14.27 -14.63
N PRO A 73 -30.59 -15.60 -14.87
CA PRO A 73 -30.47 -16.56 -13.78
C PRO A 73 -29.22 -16.33 -12.97
N THR A 74 -29.27 -16.65 -11.68
CA THR A 74 -28.06 -16.68 -10.82
C THR A 74 -27.45 -18.07 -10.92
N ILE A 75 -26.19 -18.15 -11.39
CA ILE A 75 -25.38 -19.36 -11.38
C ILE A 75 -24.51 -19.30 -10.11
N SER A 76 -24.41 -20.40 -9.37
CA SER A 76 -23.61 -20.51 -8.16
C SER A 76 -22.95 -21.88 -8.04
N GLY A 77 -21.79 -21.92 -7.41
CA GLY A 77 -20.95 -23.07 -7.18
C GLY A 77 -19.55 -22.61 -6.83
N GLU A 78 -18.66 -23.50 -6.53
CA GLU A 78 -17.25 -23.19 -6.29
C GLU A 78 -16.56 -22.98 -7.64
N ALA A 79 -16.15 -21.74 -7.94
CA ALA A 79 -15.61 -21.35 -9.25
C ALA A 79 -14.26 -22.02 -9.55
N ALA A 80 -13.41 -22.22 -8.51
CA ALA A 80 -12.16 -22.97 -8.60
C ALA A 80 -12.21 -24.18 -7.67
N PHE A 81 -12.03 -25.37 -8.20
CA PHE A 81 -12.17 -26.62 -7.45
C PHE A 81 -11.07 -27.62 -7.80
N THR A 82 -10.72 -28.49 -6.85
CA THR A 82 -9.59 -29.44 -6.99
C THR A 82 -10.01 -30.86 -7.38
N SER A 83 -11.30 -31.16 -7.33
CA SER A 83 -11.84 -32.48 -7.75
C SER A 83 -13.18 -32.34 -8.47
N SER A 84 -14.17 -31.73 -7.83
CA SER A 84 -15.48 -31.46 -8.40
C SER A 84 -16.19 -30.32 -7.67
N THR A 85 -17.13 -29.68 -8.37
CA THR A 85 -18.00 -28.66 -7.80
C THR A 85 -19.46 -28.90 -8.15
N THR A 86 -20.37 -28.49 -7.27
CA THR A 86 -21.82 -28.60 -7.54
C THR A 86 -22.37 -27.27 -7.98
N VAL A 87 -22.90 -27.21 -9.19
CA VAL A 87 -23.50 -26.03 -9.78
C VAL A 87 -24.98 -25.96 -9.46
N LYS A 88 -25.44 -24.80 -9.00
CA LYS A 88 -26.85 -24.47 -8.78
C LYS A 88 -27.22 -23.27 -9.63
N ILE A 89 -28.38 -23.35 -10.30
CA ILE A 89 -28.89 -22.24 -11.10
C ILE A 89 -30.29 -21.88 -10.59
N LYS A 90 -30.53 -20.58 -10.39
CA LYS A 90 -31.81 -20.10 -9.85
C LYS A 90 -32.32 -18.91 -10.66
N SER A 91 -33.62 -18.91 -10.97
CA SER A 91 -34.32 -17.74 -11.50
C SER A 91 -35.00 -16.98 -10.37
N SER A 92 -35.10 -15.65 -10.52
CA SER A 92 -35.93 -14.80 -9.66
C SER A 92 -37.42 -15.16 -9.74
N GLU A 93 -37.85 -15.71 -10.87
CA GLU A 93 -39.22 -16.12 -11.11
C GLU A 93 -39.34 -17.65 -11.08
N SER A 94 -40.02 -18.17 -10.07
CA SER A 94 -40.15 -19.61 -9.82
C SER A 94 -40.92 -20.38 -10.89
N VAL A 95 -41.69 -19.67 -11.74
CA VAL A 95 -42.46 -20.24 -12.85
C VAL A 95 -41.64 -20.31 -14.16
N ALA A 96 -40.48 -19.67 -14.19
CA ALA A 96 -39.63 -19.69 -15.37
C ALA A 96 -38.83 -21.01 -15.45
N SER A 97 -38.73 -21.57 -16.62
CA SER A 97 -37.84 -22.69 -16.94
C SER A 97 -36.44 -22.16 -17.21
N ILE A 98 -35.42 -22.85 -16.69
CA ILE A 98 -34.01 -22.46 -16.90
C ILE A 98 -33.40 -23.45 -17.92
N TYR A 99 -32.74 -22.93 -18.95
CA TYR A 99 -31.96 -23.69 -19.93
C TYR A 99 -30.50 -23.28 -19.84
N TYR A 100 -29.58 -24.24 -20.00
CA TYR A 100 -28.16 -23.97 -19.85
C TYR A 100 -27.32 -24.77 -20.86
N THR A 101 -26.06 -24.29 -21.04
CA THR A 101 -25.02 -24.96 -21.86
C THR A 101 -23.75 -25.13 -21.02
N LEU A 102 -22.88 -26.09 -21.41
CA LEU A 102 -21.60 -26.41 -20.74
C LEU A 102 -20.40 -26.28 -21.68
N ASP A 103 -20.61 -25.79 -22.88
CA ASP A 103 -19.62 -25.67 -23.96
C ASP A 103 -19.36 -24.21 -24.36
N GLY A 104 -19.88 -23.26 -23.56
CA GLY A 104 -19.74 -21.83 -23.80
C GLY A 104 -20.67 -21.28 -24.90
N THR A 105 -21.48 -22.09 -25.54
CA THR A 105 -22.45 -21.62 -26.53
C THR A 105 -23.61 -20.89 -25.87
N GLU A 106 -24.29 -20.00 -26.61
CA GLU A 106 -25.46 -19.27 -26.12
C GLU A 106 -26.64 -20.25 -25.91
N PRO A 107 -27.23 -20.30 -24.69
CA PRO A 107 -28.33 -21.20 -24.41
C PRO A 107 -29.63 -20.75 -25.11
N THR A 108 -30.41 -21.74 -25.56
CA THR A 108 -31.72 -21.57 -26.15
C THR A 108 -32.72 -22.51 -25.48
N THR A 109 -33.99 -22.47 -25.87
CA THR A 109 -35.02 -23.43 -25.39
C THR A 109 -34.76 -24.88 -25.85
N ALA A 110 -33.83 -25.10 -26.79
CA ALA A 110 -33.37 -26.42 -27.21
C ALA A 110 -32.19 -26.94 -26.37
N SER A 111 -31.59 -26.09 -25.52
CA SER A 111 -30.50 -26.44 -24.64
C SER A 111 -30.96 -27.28 -23.45
N ILE A 112 -30.03 -27.66 -22.57
CA ILE A 112 -30.32 -28.54 -21.44
C ILE A 112 -31.28 -27.85 -20.46
N LEU A 113 -32.41 -28.49 -20.16
CA LEU A 113 -33.34 -27.98 -19.14
C LEU A 113 -32.79 -28.25 -17.75
N TYR A 114 -32.61 -27.21 -16.96
CA TYR A 114 -32.18 -27.30 -15.58
C TYR A 114 -33.32 -27.79 -14.67
N LYS A 115 -33.10 -28.92 -14.01
CA LYS A 115 -34.06 -29.51 -13.07
C LYS A 115 -33.50 -29.64 -11.65
N ASN A 116 -32.23 -29.96 -11.53
CA ASN A 116 -31.54 -30.17 -10.26
C ASN A 116 -30.10 -29.64 -10.35
N PRO A 117 -29.45 -29.36 -9.21
CA PRO A 117 -28.00 -29.16 -9.19
C PRO A 117 -27.25 -30.29 -9.88
N PHE A 118 -26.16 -29.95 -10.56
CA PHE A 118 -25.31 -30.92 -11.26
C PHE A 118 -23.85 -30.72 -10.88
N VAL A 119 -23.03 -31.74 -11.10
CA VAL A 119 -21.60 -31.76 -10.74
C VAL A 119 -20.76 -31.48 -11.97
N LEU A 120 -19.74 -30.65 -11.81
CA LEU A 120 -18.63 -30.46 -12.76
C LEU A 120 -17.37 -31.10 -12.18
N ASP A 121 -16.62 -31.81 -13.00
CA ASP A 121 -15.33 -32.45 -12.71
C ASP A 121 -14.22 -31.99 -13.67
N LYS A 122 -14.48 -30.97 -14.47
CA LYS A 122 -13.56 -30.36 -15.42
C LYS A 122 -13.83 -28.88 -15.59
N THR A 123 -12.85 -28.15 -16.06
CA THR A 123 -12.98 -26.74 -16.42
C THR A 123 -14.10 -26.54 -17.43
N THR A 124 -15.08 -25.67 -17.10
CA THR A 124 -16.32 -25.53 -17.85
C THR A 124 -16.88 -24.12 -17.71
N THR A 125 -17.26 -23.50 -18.83
CA THR A 125 -18.08 -22.28 -18.82
C THR A 125 -19.55 -22.66 -18.83
N VAL A 126 -20.30 -22.28 -17.81
CA VAL A 126 -21.75 -22.49 -17.71
C VAL A 126 -22.45 -21.21 -18.14
N LYS A 127 -23.30 -21.30 -19.18
CA LYS A 127 -24.20 -20.20 -19.57
C LYS A 127 -25.65 -20.60 -19.37
N ALA A 128 -26.52 -19.68 -18.94
CA ALA A 128 -27.91 -19.99 -18.66
C ALA A 128 -28.86 -18.84 -19.03
N ILE A 129 -30.09 -19.19 -19.40
CA ILE A 129 -31.22 -18.27 -19.56
C ILE A 129 -32.44 -18.76 -18.77
N ALA A 130 -33.28 -17.84 -18.36
CA ALA A 130 -34.61 -18.14 -17.83
C ALA A 130 -35.66 -17.83 -18.91
N VAL A 131 -36.66 -18.70 -19.06
CA VAL A 131 -37.70 -18.55 -20.07
C VAL A 131 -39.07 -18.78 -19.43
N TYR A 132 -39.99 -17.86 -19.67
CA TYR A 132 -41.41 -18.01 -19.33
C TYR A 132 -42.27 -17.58 -20.49
N LYS A 133 -43.00 -18.55 -21.06
CA LYS A 133 -43.79 -18.37 -22.30
C LYS A 133 -42.90 -17.82 -23.45
N THR A 134 -43.11 -16.57 -23.84
CA THR A 134 -42.35 -15.89 -24.91
C THR A 134 -41.27 -14.95 -24.38
N VAL A 135 -41.13 -14.82 -23.05
CA VAL A 135 -40.17 -13.93 -22.42
C VAL A 135 -38.92 -14.70 -22.10
N THR A 136 -37.78 -14.23 -22.60
CA THR A 136 -36.44 -14.80 -22.32
C THR A 136 -35.60 -13.76 -21.59
N SER A 137 -34.83 -14.19 -20.59
CA SER A 137 -33.89 -13.34 -19.88
C SER A 137 -32.64 -13.06 -20.72
N PRO A 138 -31.83 -12.05 -20.36
CA PRO A 138 -30.43 -12.01 -20.76
C PRO A 138 -29.69 -13.27 -20.28
N VAL A 139 -28.54 -13.58 -20.93
CA VAL A 139 -27.71 -14.72 -20.59
C VAL A 139 -26.92 -14.42 -19.33
N ALA A 140 -26.90 -15.34 -18.39
CA ALA A 140 -25.92 -15.41 -17.30
C ALA A 140 -24.75 -16.31 -17.70
N SER A 141 -23.52 -15.99 -17.31
CA SER A 141 -22.34 -16.79 -17.55
C SER A 141 -21.49 -16.88 -16.28
N MET A 142 -20.92 -18.07 -16.02
CA MET A 142 -19.97 -18.30 -14.95
C MET A 142 -18.95 -19.35 -15.37
N ASP A 143 -17.67 -19.05 -15.18
CA ASP A 143 -16.56 -19.95 -15.43
C ASP A 143 -16.25 -20.78 -14.19
N PHE A 144 -16.02 -22.08 -14.39
CA PHE A 144 -15.62 -23.05 -13.39
C PHE A 144 -14.28 -23.67 -13.81
N GLN A 145 -13.27 -23.57 -12.95
CA GLN A 145 -11.91 -24.04 -13.24
C GLN A 145 -11.53 -25.21 -12.34
N LEU A 146 -11.16 -26.35 -12.95
CA LEU A 146 -10.50 -27.44 -12.23
C LEU A 146 -9.03 -27.10 -12.06
N ILE A 147 -8.56 -27.05 -10.80
CA ILE A 147 -7.18 -26.79 -10.42
C ILE A 147 -6.47 -28.11 -10.14
N ASP A 148 -5.41 -28.38 -10.87
CA ASP A 148 -4.52 -29.52 -10.62
C ASP A 148 -3.40 -29.10 -9.66
N LEU A 149 -3.55 -29.41 -8.37
CA LEU A 149 -2.55 -29.10 -7.34
C LEU A 149 -1.25 -29.90 -7.50
N SER A 150 -1.19 -30.89 -8.37
CA SER A 150 0.07 -31.58 -8.72
C SER A 150 0.98 -30.70 -9.59
N ALA A 151 0.40 -29.77 -10.34
CA ALA A 151 1.10 -28.76 -11.09
C ALA A 151 1.43 -27.52 -10.21
N PRO A 152 2.54 -26.80 -10.48
CA PRO A 152 2.83 -25.54 -9.81
C PRO A 152 1.75 -24.48 -10.08
N GLN A 153 1.30 -23.79 -9.01
CA GLN A 153 0.25 -22.77 -9.07
C GLN A 153 0.85 -21.38 -9.18
N THR A 154 0.30 -20.51 -10.02
CA THR A 154 0.64 -19.08 -10.08
C THR A 154 -0.06 -18.31 -8.96
N ILE A 155 0.34 -17.06 -8.69
CA ILE A 155 -0.37 -16.18 -7.73
C ILE A 155 -1.84 -16.01 -8.17
N ARG A 156 -2.10 -15.90 -9.48
CA ARG A 156 -3.45 -15.83 -10.04
C ARG A 156 -4.28 -17.08 -9.71
N ASP A 157 -3.72 -18.29 -9.91
CA ASP A 157 -4.43 -19.53 -9.62
C ASP A 157 -4.83 -19.61 -8.15
N LEU A 158 -3.92 -19.22 -7.25
CA LEU A 158 -4.16 -19.14 -5.80
C LEU A 158 -5.25 -18.12 -5.46
N ALA A 159 -5.24 -16.95 -6.10
CA ALA A 159 -6.24 -15.90 -5.89
C ALA A 159 -7.65 -16.33 -6.33
N VAL A 160 -7.76 -17.06 -7.46
CA VAL A 160 -9.04 -17.60 -7.96
C VAL A 160 -9.53 -18.77 -7.10
N MET A 161 -8.61 -19.52 -6.50
CA MET A 161 -8.93 -20.70 -5.68
C MET A 161 -9.58 -20.35 -4.35
N GLU A 162 -9.22 -19.19 -3.78
CA GLU A 162 -9.77 -18.66 -2.52
C GLU A 162 -9.71 -19.67 -1.35
N LYS A 163 -8.59 -20.37 -1.21
CA LYS A 163 -8.43 -21.47 -0.24
C LYS A 163 -7.14 -21.41 0.55
N ASN A 164 -7.21 -21.93 1.78
CA ASN A 164 -6.02 -22.32 2.54
C ASN A 164 -5.47 -23.64 2.02
N LEU A 165 -4.15 -23.69 1.82
CA LEU A 165 -3.43 -24.88 1.34
C LEU A 165 -2.23 -25.12 2.25
N GLU A 166 -2.18 -26.27 2.90
CA GLU A 166 -1.10 -26.62 3.85
C GLU A 166 0.26 -26.76 3.16
N SER A 167 0.27 -27.20 1.91
CA SER A 167 1.47 -27.32 1.08
C SER A 167 1.11 -27.27 -0.38
N VAL A 168 1.64 -26.29 -1.09
CA VAL A 168 1.45 -26.16 -2.54
C VAL A 168 2.75 -25.68 -3.19
N THR A 169 3.02 -26.15 -4.40
CA THR A 169 4.11 -25.63 -5.21
C THR A 169 3.65 -24.35 -5.89
N VAL A 170 4.21 -23.22 -5.48
CA VAL A 170 3.97 -21.90 -6.09
C VAL A 170 5.00 -21.67 -7.18
N ARG A 171 4.56 -21.19 -8.34
CA ARG A 171 5.40 -20.76 -9.46
C ARG A 171 5.33 -19.26 -9.61
N PHE A 172 6.49 -18.63 -9.64
CA PHE A 172 6.65 -17.23 -9.95
C PHE A 172 7.15 -17.06 -11.39
N ASP A 173 6.48 -16.20 -12.14
CA ASP A 173 6.83 -15.84 -13.51
C ASP A 173 7.25 -14.36 -13.56
N ASN A 174 8.48 -14.05 -13.15
CA ASN A 174 9.01 -12.69 -13.00
C ASN A 174 8.25 -11.83 -11.99
N ALA A 175 7.86 -12.41 -10.86
CA ALA A 175 7.24 -11.68 -9.76
C ALA A 175 8.19 -10.61 -9.22
N GLN A 176 7.70 -9.39 -9.04
CA GLN A 176 8.47 -8.29 -8.46
C GLN A 176 8.30 -8.25 -6.94
N VAL A 177 9.39 -8.12 -6.20
CA VAL A 177 9.37 -7.82 -4.77
C VAL A 177 9.16 -6.32 -4.62
N VAL A 178 7.92 -5.90 -4.40
CA VAL A 178 7.54 -4.48 -4.41
C VAL A 178 7.67 -3.80 -3.05
N TYR A 179 7.74 -4.58 -1.97
CA TYR A 179 7.92 -4.09 -0.59
C TYR A 179 8.55 -5.17 0.28
N GLY A 180 9.25 -4.75 1.36
CA GLY A 180 9.77 -5.65 2.38
C GLY A 180 10.02 -4.93 3.71
N GLU A 181 9.62 -5.57 4.82
CA GLU A 181 9.85 -5.14 6.19
C GLU A 181 10.30 -6.34 7.03
N GLY A 182 11.55 -6.35 7.46
CA GLY A 182 12.13 -7.49 8.18
C GLY A 182 12.18 -8.74 7.29
N LYS A 183 11.36 -9.73 7.61
CA LYS A 183 11.22 -10.99 6.84
C LYS A 183 9.88 -11.09 6.09
N ASN A 184 9.14 -9.99 5.98
CA ASN A 184 7.87 -9.93 5.29
C ASN A 184 8.05 -9.21 3.97
N TYR A 185 7.51 -9.78 2.89
CA TYR A 185 7.64 -9.23 1.54
C TYR A 185 6.32 -9.29 0.80
N ILE A 186 6.11 -8.34 -0.11
CA ILE A 186 5.02 -8.37 -1.08
C ILE A 186 5.60 -8.71 -2.44
N LEU A 187 5.16 -9.80 -3.03
CA LEU A 187 5.43 -10.18 -4.41
C LEU A 187 4.25 -9.82 -5.29
N ARG A 188 4.50 -9.21 -6.44
CA ARG A 188 3.48 -8.83 -7.42
C ARG A 188 3.79 -9.41 -8.79
N GLU A 189 2.78 -9.99 -9.41
CA GLU A 189 2.78 -10.38 -10.81
C GLU A 189 1.73 -9.60 -11.60
N ASN A 190 2.07 -9.18 -12.81
CA ASN A 190 1.11 -8.65 -13.77
C ASN A 190 0.77 -9.75 -14.78
N ILE A 191 -0.48 -10.16 -14.81
CA ILE A 191 -0.99 -11.21 -15.69
C ILE A 191 -2.21 -10.66 -16.42
N GLU A 192 -2.14 -10.56 -17.76
CA GLU A 192 -3.25 -10.04 -18.58
C GLU A 192 -3.74 -8.65 -18.12
N ASP A 193 -2.77 -7.73 -17.88
CA ASP A 193 -3.00 -6.36 -17.41
C ASP A 193 -3.67 -6.22 -16.02
N LYS A 194 -3.71 -7.31 -15.26
CA LYS A 194 -4.15 -7.32 -13.88
C LYS A 194 -2.99 -7.66 -12.93
N ASN A 195 -2.86 -6.89 -11.86
CA ASN A 195 -1.90 -7.17 -10.80
C ASN A 195 -2.47 -8.18 -9.81
N TYR A 196 -1.64 -9.15 -9.43
CA TYR A 196 -1.89 -10.11 -8.37
C TYR A 196 -0.77 -10.02 -7.35
N ALA A 197 -1.12 -9.86 -6.08
CA ALA A 197 -0.17 -9.76 -4.98
C ALA A 197 -0.21 -10.99 -4.08
N LEU A 198 0.94 -11.29 -3.47
CA LEU A 198 1.13 -12.37 -2.50
C LEU A 198 2.00 -11.87 -1.36
N ASP A 199 1.48 -11.92 -0.15
CA ASP A 199 2.22 -11.60 1.07
C ASP A 199 3.05 -12.82 1.51
N VAL A 200 4.36 -12.70 1.46
CA VAL A 200 5.30 -13.73 1.93
C VAL A 200 5.78 -13.34 3.32
N LEU A 201 5.24 -14.00 4.35
CA LEU A 201 5.38 -13.60 5.74
C LEU A 201 6.41 -14.45 6.49
N ASP A 202 7.22 -13.80 7.35
CA ASP A 202 8.26 -14.39 8.20
C ASP A 202 9.14 -15.43 7.46
N THR A 203 9.45 -15.15 6.20
CA THR A 203 10.17 -16.09 5.33
C THR A 203 11.67 -16.10 5.56
N GLN A 204 12.30 -17.23 5.28
CA GLN A 204 13.75 -17.41 5.19
C GLN A 204 14.25 -17.35 3.73
N LEU A 205 13.38 -17.14 2.76
CA LEU A 205 13.77 -16.92 1.37
C LEU A 205 14.63 -15.65 1.25
N PRO A 206 15.69 -15.64 0.43
CA PRO A 206 16.60 -14.50 0.31
C PRO A 206 16.03 -13.39 -0.58
N LEU A 207 14.81 -12.92 -0.26
CA LEU A 207 14.11 -11.89 -1.00
C LEU A 207 14.68 -10.50 -0.69
N GLN A 208 14.66 -9.61 -1.68
CA GLN A 208 15.10 -8.22 -1.56
C GLN A 208 14.14 -7.33 -2.34
N VAL A 209 13.81 -6.15 -1.80
CA VAL A 209 12.96 -5.17 -2.49
C VAL A 209 13.59 -4.77 -3.82
N GLY A 210 12.76 -4.68 -4.87
CA GLY A 210 13.19 -4.42 -6.24
C GLY A 210 13.67 -5.64 -7.01
N ALA A 211 13.88 -6.80 -6.36
CA ALA A 211 14.26 -8.02 -7.06
C ALA A 211 13.11 -8.60 -7.89
N THR A 212 13.49 -9.33 -8.93
CA THR A 212 12.57 -10.17 -9.73
C THR A 212 12.78 -11.64 -9.36
N VAL A 213 11.70 -12.34 -9.13
CA VAL A 213 11.67 -13.74 -8.70
C VAL A 213 11.02 -14.61 -9.77
N SER A 214 11.71 -15.66 -10.18
CA SER A 214 11.19 -16.68 -11.12
C SER A 214 11.51 -18.08 -10.62
N GLY A 215 10.66 -19.05 -10.96
CA GLY A 215 10.86 -20.45 -10.57
C GLY A 215 9.80 -20.94 -9.60
N THR A 216 10.12 -21.97 -8.83
CA THR A 216 9.16 -22.66 -7.97
C THR A 216 9.64 -22.82 -6.54
N VAL A 217 8.67 -22.77 -5.62
CA VAL A 217 8.90 -22.99 -4.18
C VAL A 217 7.66 -23.66 -3.57
N LYS A 218 7.85 -24.53 -2.57
CA LYS A 218 6.75 -25.05 -1.76
C LYS A 218 6.48 -24.16 -0.57
N LEU A 219 5.22 -23.77 -0.41
CA LEU A 219 4.75 -22.89 0.66
C LEU A 219 3.40 -23.38 1.21
N GLN A 220 3.10 -23.03 2.44
CA GLN A 220 1.72 -22.96 2.92
C GLN A 220 1.10 -21.67 2.39
N VAL A 221 -0.14 -21.73 1.91
CA VAL A 221 -0.89 -20.57 1.45
C VAL A 221 -2.11 -20.38 2.33
N ASN A 222 -2.29 -19.16 2.80
CA ASN A 222 -3.44 -18.74 3.59
C ASN A 222 -4.25 -17.71 2.78
N PHE A 223 -5.55 -17.88 2.76
CA PHE A 223 -6.49 -16.98 2.11
C PHE A 223 -7.43 -16.38 3.15
N LYS A 224 -7.47 -15.07 3.25
CA LYS A 224 -8.44 -14.35 4.07
C LYS A 224 -9.49 -13.69 3.17
N PRO A 225 -10.71 -14.22 3.13
CA PRO A 225 -11.72 -13.76 2.20
C PRO A 225 -12.24 -12.36 2.54
N ASN A 226 -12.56 -11.60 1.49
CA ASN A 226 -13.42 -10.43 1.54
C ASN A 226 -14.71 -10.73 0.76
N PRO A 227 -15.74 -11.32 1.38
CA PRO A 227 -16.96 -11.73 0.70
C PRO A 227 -17.75 -10.59 0.05
N ALA A 228 -17.55 -9.34 0.50
CA ALA A 228 -18.20 -8.18 -0.11
C ALA A 228 -17.70 -7.92 -1.55
N GLU A 229 -16.46 -8.34 -1.87
CA GLU A 229 -15.81 -8.06 -3.14
C GLU A 229 -15.51 -9.33 -3.97
N ASN A 230 -15.87 -10.52 -3.47
CA ASN A 230 -15.51 -11.81 -4.04
C ASN A 230 -14.00 -11.92 -4.32
N ASN A 231 -13.19 -11.50 -3.38
CA ASN A 231 -11.73 -11.59 -3.40
C ASN A 231 -11.19 -11.73 -1.97
N GLY A 232 -9.90 -11.61 -1.77
CA GLY A 232 -9.30 -11.65 -0.44
C GLY A 232 -7.78 -11.52 -0.47
N VAL A 233 -7.21 -11.44 0.72
CA VAL A 233 -5.76 -11.34 0.90
C VAL A 233 -5.13 -12.74 0.88
N LEU A 234 -4.14 -12.92 0.02
CA LEU A 234 -3.28 -14.10 -0.03
C LEU A 234 -2.01 -13.85 0.79
N SER A 235 -1.70 -14.78 1.67
CA SER A 235 -0.42 -14.79 2.37
C SER A 235 0.17 -16.18 2.42
N THR A 236 1.48 -16.29 2.69
CA THR A 236 2.18 -17.55 2.78
C THR A 236 2.92 -17.69 4.10
N ALA A 237 3.21 -18.93 4.45
CA ALA A 237 4.16 -19.27 5.49
C ALA A 237 5.15 -20.31 4.98
N ASP A 238 6.39 -20.25 5.50
CA ASP A 238 7.41 -21.25 5.22
C ASP A 238 7.01 -22.61 5.81
N ILE A 239 7.30 -23.66 5.06
CA ILE A 239 7.20 -25.07 5.48
C ILE A 239 8.58 -25.72 5.40
N ALA A 240 8.72 -26.97 5.83
CA ALA A 240 10.01 -27.66 5.85
C ALA A 240 10.70 -27.73 4.47
N GLU A 241 9.91 -27.79 3.39
CA GLU A 241 10.39 -27.86 2.02
C GLU A 241 10.67 -26.50 1.36
N THR A 242 10.34 -25.38 2.01
CA THR A 242 10.49 -24.02 1.43
C THR A 242 11.95 -23.74 1.05
N LEU A 243 12.91 -24.14 1.88
CA LEU A 243 14.34 -23.94 1.60
C LEU A 243 14.89 -24.82 0.47
N ASN A 244 14.14 -25.83 0.02
CA ASN A 244 14.49 -26.67 -1.13
C ASN A 244 13.90 -26.08 -2.43
N HIS A 245 13.90 -24.76 -2.57
CA HIS A 245 13.31 -24.06 -3.70
C HIS A 245 14.15 -24.13 -4.98
N ASN A 246 13.49 -23.91 -6.11
CA ASN A 246 14.13 -23.71 -7.41
C ASN A 246 13.85 -22.26 -7.90
N LEU A 247 14.17 -21.28 -7.06
CA LEU A 247 13.98 -19.86 -7.37
C LEU A 247 15.26 -19.26 -7.93
N THR A 248 15.10 -18.47 -8.99
CA THR A 248 16.08 -17.51 -9.48
C THR A 248 15.64 -16.13 -9.03
N ILE A 249 16.48 -15.46 -8.24
CA ILE A 249 16.24 -14.12 -7.72
C ILE A 249 17.28 -13.21 -8.37
N THR A 250 16.81 -12.29 -9.20
CA THR A 250 17.66 -11.31 -9.89
C THR A 250 17.52 -9.98 -9.19
N SER A 251 18.63 -9.41 -8.71
CA SER A 251 18.62 -8.10 -8.07
C SER A 251 18.07 -7.05 -9.02
N GLY A 252 17.09 -6.28 -8.56
CA GLY A 252 16.57 -5.13 -9.29
C GLY A 252 17.50 -3.93 -9.20
N ALA A 253 17.36 -3.00 -10.14
CA ALA A 253 18.09 -1.72 -10.13
C ALA A 253 17.54 -0.75 -9.07
N SER A 254 16.28 -0.92 -8.64
CA SER A 254 15.60 -0.04 -7.68
C SER A 254 15.46 -0.69 -6.32
N VAL A 255 15.73 0.06 -5.29
CA VAL A 255 15.50 -0.31 -3.88
C VAL A 255 14.19 0.28 -3.35
N LEU A 256 13.49 1.07 -4.18
CA LEU A 256 12.23 1.68 -3.78
C LEU A 256 11.10 0.66 -3.75
N PRO A 257 10.23 0.72 -2.74
CA PRO A 257 8.93 0.09 -2.83
C PRO A 257 8.18 0.62 -4.07
N ILE A 258 7.47 -0.23 -4.78
CA ILE A 258 6.73 0.13 -6.00
C ILE A 258 5.23 0.11 -5.70
N PRO A 259 4.66 1.17 -5.09
CA PRO A 259 3.24 1.24 -4.80
C PRO A 259 2.43 1.46 -6.08
N LEU A 260 1.19 0.97 -6.09
CA LEU A 260 0.20 1.34 -7.10
C LEU A 260 -0.57 2.58 -6.64
N GLY A 261 -0.64 3.61 -7.50
CA GLY A 261 -1.55 4.73 -7.30
C GLY A 261 -2.97 4.31 -7.64
N VAL A 262 -3.87 4.35 -6.66
CA VAL A 262 -5.27 3.90 -6.81
C VAL A 262 -6.24 4.89 -6.17
N SER A 263 -7.47 4.94 -6.66
CA SER A 263 -8.56 5.61 -5.96
C SER A 263 -9.01 4.79 -4.75
N THR A 264 -9.64 5.42 -3.77
CA THR A 264 -10.21 4.74 -2.59
C THR A 264 -11.14 3.59 -2.98
N LYS A 265 -11.89 3.78 -4.07
CA LYS A 265 -12.77 2.75 -4.65
C LYS A 265 -12.00 1.53 -5.14
N GLU A 266 -10.84 1.74 -5.73
CA GLU A 266 -10.06 0.66 -6.37
C GLU A 266 -9.19 -0.12 -5.38
N VAL A 267 -8.95 0.40 -4.17
CA VAL A 267 -8.17 -0.31 -3.12
C VAL A 267 -8.65 -1.76 -2.96
N ARG A 268 -9.95 -1.97 -2.94
CA ARG A 268 -10.58 -3.29 -2.78
C ARG A 268 -10.24 -4.31 -3.87
N ASN A 269 -9.77 -3.84 -5.04
CA ASN A 269 -9.38 -4.69 -6.17
C ASN A 269 -7.92 -5.18 -6.08
N HIS A 270 -7.17 -4.73 -5.07
CA HIS A 270 -5.74 -5.01 -4.90
C HIS A 270 -5.40 -5.59 -3.52
N PRO A 271 -6.08 -6.67 -3.07
CA PRO A 271 -5.80 -7.27 -1.77
C PRO A 271 -4.36 -7.80 -1.71
N GLY A 272 -3.71 -7.61 -0.56
CA GLY A 272 -2.31 -8.00 -0.32
C GLY A 272 -1.28 -7.05 -0.92
N ASP A 273 -1.67 -5.98 -1.61
CA ASP A 273 -0.77 -5.12 -2.38
C ASP A 273 -0.36 -3.84 -1.64
N LEU A 274 0.68 -3.21 -2.20
CA LEU A 274 1.24 -1.94 -1.76
C LEU A 274 0.63 -0.79 -2.57
N LEU A 275 -0.02 0.15 -1.90
CA LEU A 275 -0.89 1.13 -2.52
C LEU A 275 -0.58 2.56 -2.05
N VAL A 276 -0.81 3.54 -2.92
CA VAL A 276 -0.95 4.96 -2.57
C VAL A 276 -2.36 5.40 -2.97
N VAL A 277 -3.14 5.87 -2.00
CA VAL A 277 -4.50 6.35 -2.26
C VAL A 277 -4.46 7.81 -2.69
N THR A 278 -5.06 8.11 -3.85
CA THR A 278 -4.95 9.43 -4.50
C THR A 278 -6.14 10.37 -4.27
N ASP A 279 -7.26 9.87 -3.73
CA ASP A 279 -8.54 10.60 -3.58
C ASP A 279 -9.21 10.40 -2.21
N GLY A 280 -8.48 9.86 -1.24
CA GLY A 280 -9.05 9.48 0.05
C GLY A 280 -8.96 10.57 1.12
N TRP A 281 -9.98 10.69 1.95
CA TRP A 281 -10.05 11.60 3.09
C TRP A 281 -9.90 10.84 4.40
N TRP A 282 -9.09 11.39 5.33
CA TRP A 282 -8.89 10.83 6.66
C TRP A 282 -10.07 11.15 7.58
N TYR A 283 -10.53 10.15 8.32
CA TYR A 283 -11.52 10.35 9.37
C TYR A 283 -11.28 9.43 10.56
N SER A 284 -11.32 10.01 11.75
CA SER A 284 -11.21 9.29 13.02
C SER A 284 -12.50 9.47 13.82
N TYR A 285 -13.12 8.35 14.22
CA TYR A 285 -14.37 8.34 14.97
C TYR A 285 -14.38 7.21 16.00
N TYR A 286 -14.52 7.55 17.28
CA TYR A 286 -14.55 6.60 18.40
C TYR A 286 -13.43 5.55 18.39
N GLY A 287 -12.22 5.94 18.04
CA GLY A 287 -11.06 5.04 18.02
C GLY A 287 -10.94 4.16 16.77
N THR A 288 -11.87 4.28 15.82
CA THR A 288 -11.75 3.70 14.48
C THR A 288 -11.27 4.76 13.51
N VAL A 289 -10.32 4.40 12.68
CA VAL A 289 -9.78 5.29 11.65
C VAL A 289 -9.92 4.66 10.28
N TYR A 290 -10.34 5.46 9.33
CA TYR A 290 -10.46 5.05 7.94
C TYR A 290 -10.19 6.19 6.97
N ILE A 291 -9.78 5.81 5.76
CA ILE A 291 -9.69 6.66 4.58
C ILE A 291 -10.94 6.38 3.75
N TYR A 292 -11.69 7.39 3.37
CA TYR A 292 -12.93 7.23 2.63
C TYR A 292 -12.93 8.02 1.34
N GLY A 293 -13.52 7.42 0.28
CA GLY A 293 -13.77 8.08 -1.00
C GLY A 293 -15.15 8.71 -1.01
N ASN A 294 -15.22 10.04 -1.10
CA ASN A 294 -16.46 10.78 -1.27
C ASN A 294 -16.19 12.10 -1.98
N GLU A 295 -17.12 12.55 -2.81
CA GLU A 295 -17.06 13.88 -3.43
C GLU A 295 -17.19 15.02 -2.40
N ASN A 296 -17.82 14.75 -1.25
CA ASN A 296 -17.95 15.72 -0.16
C ASN A 296 -17.10 15.31 1.05
N PRO A 297 -15.95 15.97 1.28
CA PRO A 297 -15.04 15.61 2.37
C PRO A 297 -15.64 15.79 3.77
N THR A 298 -16.64 16.64 3.94
CA THR A 298 -17.24 16.94 5.25
C THR A 298 -18.33 15.96 5.68
N TYR A 299 -18.63 14.95 4.88
CA TYR A 299 -19.69 13.98 5.16
C TYR A 299 -19.21 12.53 4.96
N PRO A 300 -18.47 11.96 5.93
CA PRO A 300 -17.99 10.58 5.83
C PRO A 300 -19.11 9.54 5.91
N PHE A 301 -20.22 9.88 6.59
CA PHE A 301 -21.35 8.97 6.73
C PHE A 301 -22.13 8.89 5.42
N GLY A 302 -22.14 7.72 4.80
CA GLY A 302 -22.73 7.48 3.48
C GLY A 302 -21.72 7.47 2.35
N ALA A 303 -20.41 7.54 2.64
CA ALA A 303 -19.40 7.16 1.68
C ALA A 303 -19.60 5.70 1.25
N THR A 304 -19.34 5.41 -0.01
CA THR A 304 -19.56 4.07 -0.57
C THR A 304 -18.34 3.18 -0.35
N TYR A 305 -17.15 3.78 -0.13
CA TYR A 305 -15.88 3.08 -0.09
C TYR A 305 -15.06 3.54 1.11
N TYR A 306 -14.59 2.56 1.89
CA TYR A 306 -13.76 2.76 3.08
C TYR A 306 -12.51 1.89 3.01
N VAL A 307 -11.40 2.40 3.53
CA VAL A 307 -10.18 1.65 3.84
C VAL A 307 -9.89 1.87 5.32
N TYR A 308 -10.04 0.84 6.13
CA TYR A 308 -9.73 0.91 7.56
C TYR A 308 -8.22 0.89 7.78
N VAL A 309 -7.75 1.61 8.81
CA VAL A 309 -6.32 1.74 9.12
C VAL A 309 -6.00 1.06 10.44
N SER A 310 -5.16 0.03 10.41
CA SER A 310 -4.85 -0.81 11.58
C SER A 310 -3.86 -0.19 12.56
N ASN A 311 -2.89 0.60 12.07
CA ASN A 311 -1.83 1.23 12.88
C ASN A 311 -1.97 2.75 12.99
N HIS A 312 -3.20 3.23 13.04
CA HIS A 312 -3.51 4.66 13.06
C HIS A 312 -2.90 5.43 14.24
N SER A 313 -2.58 4.76 15.37
CA SER A 313 -1.93 5.40 16.52
C SER A 313 -0.52 5.92 16.22
N ASP A 314 0.13 5.41 15.18
CA ASP A 314 1.48 5.80 14.78
C ASP A 314 1.50 7.04 13.90
N TYR A 315 0.34 7.44 13.34
CA TYR A 315 0.19 8.55 12.40
C TYR A 315 -0.96 9.45 12.84
N THR A 316 -0.75 10.75 12.77
CA THR A 316 -1.76 11.74 13.14
C THR A 316 -2.08 12.65 11.96
N PHE A 317 -3.34 12.67 11.58
CA PHE A 317 -3.90 13.58 10.58
C PHE A 317 -5.16 14.22 11.15
N ALA A 318 -5.49 15.42 10.71
CA ALA A 318 -6.78 16.01 11.06
C ALA A 318 -7.90 15.33 10.28
N ASN A 319 -9.11 15.28 10.86
CA ASN A 319 -10.28 14.83 10.12
C ASN A 319 -10.47 15.73 8.88
N TYR A 320 -10.75 15.09 7.75
CA TYR A 320 -10.92 15.72 6.44
C TYR A 320 -9.60 16.17 5.76
N ASP A 321 -8.45 15.75 6.28
CA ASP A 321 -7.21 15.82 5.51
C ASP A 321 -7.19 14.75 4.42
N MET A 322 -6.46 15.01 3.33
CA MET A 322 -6.09 14.00 2.33
C MET A 322 -4.68 13.49 2.69
N PRO A 323 -4.57 12.34 3.37
CA PRO A 323 -3.27 11.85 3.78
C PRO A 323 -2.51 11.28 2.57
N ASP A 324 -1.33 11.82 2.28
CA ASP A 324 -0.42 11.24 1.31
C ASP A 324 0.39 10.12 1.99
N VAL A 325 -0.14 8.91 1.93
CA VAL A 325 0.38 7.74 2.65
C VAL A 325 0.49 6.53 1.74
N MET A 326 1.50 5.72 2.01
CA MET A 326 1.69 4.41 1.40
C MET A 326 1.07 3.35 2.33
N LEU A 327 0.20 2.53 1.76
CA LEU A 327 -0.59 1.53 2.45
C LEU A 327 -0.20 0.12 2.02
N TRP A 328 -0.16 -0.80 2.95
CA TRP A 328 -0.20 -2.24 2.70
C TRP A 328 -1.60 -2.76 3.03
N TYR A 329 -2.36 -3.17 2.02
CA TYR A 329 -3.66 -3.82 2.18
C TYR A 329 -3.47 -5.27 2.62
N ASN A 330 -3.32 -5.51 3.91
CA ASN A 330 -2.88 -6.79 4.46
C ASN A 330 -3.98 -7.58 5.16
N ASP A 331 -5.20 -7.05 5.26
CA ASP A 331 -6.28 -7.69 5.98
C ASP A 331 -7.68 -7.17 5.56
N VAL A 332 -8.73 -7.80 6.06
CA VAL A 332 -10.14 -7.41 5.86
C VAL A 332 -10.75 -7.04 7.22
N TYR A 333 -11.27 -5.83 7.32
CA TYR A 333 -12.04 -5.36 8.46
C TYR A 333 -13.50 -5.76 8.34
N THR A 334 -14.07 -6.28 9.42
CA THR A 334 -15.50 -6.61 9.48
C THR A 334 -16.16 -5.69 10.49
N ASP A 335 -17.03 -4.80 10.01
CA ASP A 335 -17.89 -4.00 10.87
C ASP A 335 -19.13 -4.83 11.29
N THR A 336 -19.16 -5.21 12.56
CA THR A 336 -20.26 -6.02 13.11
C THR A 336 -21.58 -5.26 13.23
N TYR A 337 -21.55 -3.93 13.27
CA TYR A 337 -22.75 -3.10 13.34
C TYR A 337 -23.34 -2.81 11.96
N ALA A 338 -22.50 -2.52 10.99
CA ALA A 338 -22.93 -2.28 9.61
C ALA A 338 -23.09 -3.56 8.79
N ASN A 339 -22.59 -4.70 9.28
CA ASN A 339 -22.46 -5.97 8.54
C ASN A 339 -21.74 -5.75 7.21
N ASP A 340 -20.71 -4.91 7.23
CA ASP A 340 -19.89 -4.53 6.10
C ASP A 340 -18.48 -5.08 6.24
N GLN A 341 -17.86 -5.40 5.12
CA GLN A 341 -16.48 -5.83 5.02
C GLN A 341 -15.73 -4.92 4.07
N SER A 342 -14.63 -4.39 4.54
CA SER A 342 -13.84 -3.40 3.81
C SER A 342 -12.36 -3.68 3.94
N PRO A 343 -11.51 -3.18 3.03
CA PRO A 343 -10.07 -3.29 3.15
C PRO A 343 -9.59 -2.80 4.51
N LEU A 344 -8.72 -3.58 5.15
CA LEU A 344 -7.93 -3.17 6.31
C LEU A 344 -6.48 -3.05 5.86
N ALA A 345 -5.92 -1.85 6.01
CA ALA A 345 -4.57 -1.56 5.59
C ALA A 345 -3.70 -1.07 6.76
N LYS A 346 -2.40 -1.32 6.66
CA LYS A 346 -1.36 -0.74 7.51
C LYS A 346 -0.72 0.42 6.75
N ILE A 347 -0.59 1.60 7.38
CA ILE A 347 0.27 2.66 6.85
C ILE A 347 1.71 2.21 7.06
N ILE A 348 2.50 2.19 5.99
CA ILE A 348 3.92 1.86 6.03
C ILE A 348 4.82 3.06 5.75
N GLY A 349 4.26 4.16 5.27
CA GLY A 349 4.97 5.41 5.10
C GLY A 349 4.03 6.58 4.87
N LYS A 350 4.47 7.75 5.36
CA LYS A 350 3.90 9.06 5.05
C LYS A 350 4.83 9.75 4.07
N LYS A 351 4.29 10.50 3.11
CA LYS A 351 5.11 11.29 2.19
C LYS A 351 5.88 12.36 2.97
N GLU A 352 7.17 12.38 2.79
CA GLU A 352 8.08 13.34 3.36
C GLU A 352 9.05 13.87 2.30
N THR A 353 9.68 15.01 2.60
CA THR A 353 10.67 15.63 1.75
C THR A 353 12.00 15.73 2.50
N ALA A 354 13.09 15.56 1.77
CA ALA A 354 14.44 15.77 2.28
C ALA A 354 15.24 16.63 1.31
N GLU A 355 15.85 17.72 1.81
CA GLU A 355 16.63 18.64 0.97
C GLU A 355 18.12 18.47 1.24
N TYR A 356 18.90 18.26 0.20
CA TYR A 356 20.34 18.37 0.30
C TYR A 356 20.87 19.61 -0.44
N LYS A 357 21.95 20.16 0.10
CA LYS A 357 22.67 21.31 -0.48
C LYS A 357 24.12 20.92 -0.63
N VAL A 358 24.56 20.81 -1.86
CA VAL A 358 25.97 20.55 -2.16
C VAL A 358 26.75 21.87 -1.99
N THR A 359 27.86 21.82 -1.28
CA THR A 359 28.76 22.98 -1.12
C THR A 359 29.36 23.39 -2.46
N ALA A 360 29.93 24.61 -2.55
CA ALA A 360 30.65 25.05 -3.76
C ALA A 360 31.83 24.14 -4.15
N ALA A 361 32.34 23.33 -3.20
CA ALA A 361 33.36 22.32 -3.48
C ALA A 361 32.79 20.95 -3.91
N GLY A 362 31.49 20.86 -4.13
CA GLY A 362 30.83 19.67 -4.67
C GLY A 362 30.57 18.57 -3.65
N TRP A 363 30.52 18.84 -2.34
CA TRP A 363 30.26 17.86 -1.29
C TRP A 363 29.12 18.28 -0.35
N ALA A 364 28.45 17.29 0.21
CA ALA A 364 27.43 17.48 1.25
C ALA A 364 27.41 16.28 2.21
N THR A 365 26.90 16.47 3.43
CA THR A 365 26.40 15.36 4.25
C THR A 365 24.91 15.27 4.10
N PHE A 366 24.34 14.06 4.17
CA PHE A 366 22.91 13.86 3.97
C PHE A 366 22.38 12.66 4.72
N ILE A 367 21.15 12.78 5.20
CA ILE A 367 20.33 11.67 5.67
C ILE A 367 18.90 11.85 5.14
N VAL A 368 18.27 10.77 4.76
CA VAL A 368 16.92 10.74 4.20
C VAL A 368 16.06 9.73 4.97
N PRO A 369 14.78 10.03 5.26
CA PRO A 369 13.95 9.13 6.07
C PRO A 369 13.25 8.02 5.26
N PHE A 370 13.52 7.95 3.95
CA PHE A 370 12.95 6.97 3.01
C PHE A 370 14.05 6.43 2.09
N ASP A 371 13.82 5.25 1.54
CA ASP A 371 14.71 4.71 0.50
C ASP A 371 14.56 5.53 -0.79
N TYR A 372 15.68 5.76 -1.49
CA TYR A 372 15.69 6.55 -2.72
C TYR A 372 16.77 6.07 -3.68
N ASP A 373 16.45 6.01 -4.98
CA ASP A 373 17.43 5.69 -6.01
C ASP A 373 18.50 6.79 -6.09
N LYS A 374 19.69 6.42 -6.54
CA LYS A 374 20.79 7.38 -6.68
C LYS A 374 20.41 8.51 -7.63
N PRO A 375 20.33 9.77 -7.16
CA PRO A 375 20.09 10.90 -8.04
C PRO A 375 21.20 11.04 -9.09
N GLU A 376 20.85 11.49 -10.29
CA GLU A 376 21.78 11.63 -11.38
C GLU A 376 22.94 12.59 -11.02
N GLY A 377 24.15 12.21 -11.40
CA GLY A 377 25.36 13.01 -11.16
C GLY A 377 25.90 12.96 -9.74
N LEU A 378 25.23 12.28 -8.79
CA LEU A 378 25.73 12.07 -7.42
C LEU A 378 26.61 10.83 -7.32
N THR A 379 27.67 10.91 -6.50
CA THR A 379 28.31 9.75 -5.89
C THR A 379 27.94 9.72 -4.40
N ILE A 380 27.49 8.57 -3.92
CA ILE A 380 27.01 8.37 -2.55
C ILE A 380 28.02 7.52 -1.80
N TYR A 381 28.47 7.99 -0.65
CA TYR A 381 29.42 7.28 0.20
C TYR A 381 28.83 7.04 1.58
N GLU A 382 28.86 5.80 2.03
CA GLU A 382 28.65 5.40 3.42
C GLU A 382 29.98 5.45 4.17
N CYS A 383 30.03 6.18 5.30
CA CYS A 383 31.25 6.39 6.06
C CYS A 383 31.36 5.38 7.20
N THR A 384 32.21 4.37 7.04
CA THR A 384 32.30 3.22 7.96
C THR A 384 33.25 3.45 9.13
N SER A 385 34.38 4.13 8.91
CA SER A 385 35.38 4.41 9.93
C SER A 385 36.23 5.64 9.58
N VAL A 386 37.15 5.99 10.48
CA VAL A 386 38.25 6.93 10.21
C VAL A 386 39.54 6.18 10.47
N ASN A 387 40.45 6.19 9.50
CA ASN A 387 41.73 5.48 9.60
C ASN A 387 42.74 6.20 10.53
N GLU A 388 43.95 5.63 10.67
CA GLU A 388 45.03 6.17 11.50
C GLU A 388 45.54 7.54 11.01
N ASP A 389 45.44 7.80 9.72
CA ASP A 389 45.82 9.09 9.10
C ASP A 389 44.73 10.18 9.23
N GLY A 390 43.61 9.91 9.90
CA GLY A 390 42.50 10.83 10.06
C GLY A 390 41.63 10.99 8.81
N LYS A 391 41.65 10.04 7.89
CA LYS A 391 40.79 10.03 6.69
C LYS A 391 39.56 9.19 6.89
N LEU A 392 38.42 9.64 6.34
CA LEU A 392 37.20 8.83 6.26
C LEU A 392 37.44 7.59 5.38
N VAL A 393 37.05 6.44 5.90
CA VAL A 393 36.94 5.20 5.14
C VAL A 393 35.49 5.09 4.67
N VAL A 394 35.32 5.00 3.36
CA VAL A 394 34.01 5.06 2.74
C VAL A 394 33.77 3.87 1.84
N GLU A 395 32.50 3.52 1.69
CA GLU A 395 32.02 2.56 0.70
C GLU A 395 31.02 3.26 -0.22
N GLU A 396 31.22 3.15 -1.54
CA GLU A 396 30.28 3.72 -2.51
C GLU A 396 28.99 2.92 -2.52
N ARG A 397 27.87 3.62 -2.69
CA ARG A 397 26.51 3.07 -2.77
C ARG A 397 25.82 3.57 -4.03
N ASP A 398 24.93 2.74 -4.57
CA ASP A 398 24.11 3.06 -5.74
C ASP A 398 22.70 3.53 -5.36
N TYR A 399 22.44 3.76 -4.07
CA TYR A 399 21.14 4.20 -3.54
C TYR A 399 21.30 4.86 -2.17
N LEU A 400 20.26 5.58 -1.74
CA LEU A 400 20.09 6.11 -0.40
C LEU A 400 19.13 5.19 0.37
N LYS A 401 19.62 4.56 1.41
CA LYS A 401 18.78 3.78 2.33
C LYS A 401 18.25 4.69 3.42
N ALA A 402 16.98 4.54 3.75
CA ALA A 402 16.33 5.26 4.86
C ALA A 402 17.17 5.23 6.14
N ASN A 403 17.22 6.36 6.82
CA ASN A 403 17.86 6.51 8.13
C ASN A 403 19.36 6.18 8.16
N THR A 404 20.03 6.27 7.03
CA THR A 404 21.47 6.04 6.92
C THR A 404 22.19 7.35 6.58
N PRO A 405 23.15 7.80 7.41
CA PRO A 405 23.97 8.97 7.12
C PRO A 405 24.93 8.74 5.95
N TYR A 406 25.01 9.69 5.04
CA TYR A 406 25.86 9.64 3.85
C TYR A 406 26.72 10.89 3.69
N LEU A 407 27.84 10.70 2.98
CA LEU A 407 28.61 11.77 2.36
C LEU A 407 28.31 11.74 0.85
N LEU A 408 27.92 12.87 0.30
CA LEU A 408 27.58 13.03 -1.12
C LEU A 408 28.63 13.83 -1.86
N LYS A 409 28.93 13.45 -3.12
CA LYS A 409 29.84 14.17 -4.02
C LYS A 409 29.16 14.42 -5.36
N GLY A 410 29.26 15.65 -5.89
CA GLY A 410 28.70 16.02 -7.19
C GLY A 410 27.21 16.39 -7.13
N GLY A 411 26.52 16.25 -8.27
CA GLY A 411 25.11 16.56 -8.42
C GLY A 411 24.78 18.04 -8.57
N GLU A 412 23.50 18.37 -8.63
CA GLU A 412 23.02 19.76 -8.64
C GLU A 412 23.15 20.40 -7.24
N ALA A 413 23.31 21.72 -7.19
CA ALA A 413 23.61 22.43 -5.95
C ALA A 413 22.57 22.26 -4.84
N ASN A 414 21.29 22.18 -5.19
CA ASN A 414 20.19 21.97 -4.25
C ASN A 414 19.15 21.05 -4.91
N GLN A 415 18.76 19.99 -4.24
CA GLN A 415 17.65 19.14 -4.68
C GLN A 415 16.78 18.76 -3.48
N THR A 416 15.48 18.66 -3.74
CA THR A 416 14.49 18.12 -2.82
C THR A 416 14.09 16.74 -3.31
N LEU A 417 14.29 15.75 -2.46
CA LEU A 417 13.83 14.39 -2.68
C LEU A 417 12.49 14.19 -1.97
N GLU A 418 11.61 13.42 -2.57
CA GLU A 418 10.30 13.07 -1.99
C GLU A 418 10.16 11.55 -1.92
N GLY A 419 9.64 11.05 -0.83
CA GLY A 419 9.42 9.61 -0.65
C GLY A 419 8.49 9.32 0.52
N TYR A 420 8.19 8.05 0.73
CA TYR A 420 7.34 7.61 1.83
C TYR A 420 8.19 7.10 2.98
N ALA A 421 8.21 7.85 4.07
CA ALA A 421 8.96 7.55 5.28
C ALA A 421 8.09 6.79 6.29
N ALA A 422 8.61 5.69 6.80
CA ALA A 422 8.08 5.09 8.03
C ALA A 422 8.32 6.06 9.21
N LYS A 423 7.57 5.88 10.31
CA LYS A 423 7.83 6.65 11.53
C LYS A 423 9.29 6.46 11.96
N HIS A 424 10.01 7.55 12.14
CA HIS A 424 11.44 7.52 12.46
C HIS A 424 11.78 8.41 13.66
N ALA A 425 12.96 8.20 14.24
CA ALA A 425 13.53 9.04 15.28
C ALA A 425 14.17 10.30 14.66
N ASP A 426 14.48 11.30 15.48
CA ASP A 426 15.12 12.54 15.01
C ASP A 426 16.58 12.35 14.61
N THR A 427 17.24 11.28 15.07
CA THR A 427 18.64 11.02 14.79
C THR A 427 18.93 9.53 14.54
N TYR A 428 19.87 9.26 13.64
CA TYR A 428 20.37 7.91 13.39
C TYR A 428 21.88 7.91 13.21
N THR A 429 22.53 6.92 13.84
CA THR A 429 23.96 6.72 13.74
C THR A 429 24.27 5.47 12.92
N ASN A 430 25.13 5.61 11.93
CA ASN A 430 25.70 4.48 11.19
C ASN A 430 27.21 4.72 10.98
N GLY A 431 28.03 3.73 11.27
CA GLY A 431 29.48 3.86 11.25
C GLY A 431 29.95 4.99 12.16
N VAL A 432 30.62 5.97 11.56
CA VAL A 432 31.19 7.12 12.30
C VAL A 432 30.34 8.37 12.21
N MET A 433 29.22 8.35 11.50
CA MET A 433 28.36 9.50 11.28
C MET A 433 27.01 9.37 11.98
N THR A 434 26.50 10.51 12.43
CA THR A 434 25.10 10.66 12.87
C THR A 434 24.41 11.68 12.00
N GLY A 435 23.27 11.30 11.44
CA GLY A 435 22.37 12.17 10.70
C GLY A 435 21.21 12.67 11.56
N VAL A 436 20.68 13.84 11.24
CA VAL A 436 19.64 14.54 11.98
C VAL A 436 18.49 14.96 11.06
N TYR A 437 17.25 14.89 11.55
CA TYR A 437 16.05 15.30 10.80
C TYR A 437 15.49 16.66 11.23
N SER A 438 16.04 17.23 12.28
CA SER A 438 15.70 18.59 12.74
C SER A 438 16.97 19.37 13.03
N ASP A 439 16.90 20.70 12.92
CA ASP A 439 18.01 21.57 13.28
C ASP A 439 18.37 21.37 14.75
N GLN A 440 19.62 21.06 15.05
CA GLN A 440 20.08 20.84 16.42
C GLN A 440 21.53 21.23 16.64
N GLU A 441 21.93 21.38 17.91
CA GLU A 441 23.31 21.60 18.27
C GLU A 441 24.15 20.35 18.01
N ALA A 442 25.30 20.52 17.36
CA ALA A 442 26.28 19.47 17.20
C ALA A 442 26.89 19.11 18.57
N PRO A 443 27.03 17.84 18.92
CA PRO A 443 27.67 17.44 20.16
C PRO A 443 29.10 18.00 20.27
N ALA A 444 29.50 18.39 21.48
CA ALA A 444 30.90 18.73 21.73
C ALA A 444 31.83 17.59 21.33
N ASN A 445 32.98 17.93 20.79
CA ASN A 445 34.00 17.01 20.26
C ASN A 445 33.56 16.21 19.01
N SER A 446 32.43 16.55 18.39
CA SER A 446 32.06 16.07 17.06
C SER A 446 32.74 16.87 15.96
N TYR A 447 32.49 16.50 14.69
CA TYR A 447 33.03 17.21 13.54
C TYR A 447 31.91 17.49 12.53
N ILE A 448 31.80 18.74 12.10
CA ILE A 448 30.79 19.20 11.12
C ILE A 448 31.44 19.58 9.80
N LEU A 449 30.76 19.29 8.70
CA LEU A 449 31.22 19.64 7.35
C LEU A 449 30.97 21.12 7.08
N LEU A 450 32.04 21.89 6.90
CA LEU A 450 31.97 23.31 6.58
C LEU A 450 32.89 23.61 5.39
N ASN A 451 32.50 24.61 4.60
CA ASN A 451 33.33 25.20 3.56
C ASN A 451 33.77 26.59 4.01
N HIS A 452 35.02 26.73 4.40
CA HIS A 452 35.62 28.01 4.73
C HIS A 452 36.48 28.51 3.56
N PRO A 453 35.99 29.48 2.75
CA PRO A 453 36.72 29.94 1.57
C PRO A 453 38.09 30.57 1.90
N ASP A 454 38.28 31.04 3.12
CA ASP A 454 39.51 31.68 3.58
C ASP A 454 40.49 30.71 4.30
N GLU A 455 40.10 29.49 4.53
CA GLU A 455 40.95 28.37 4.99
C GLU A 455 41.14 27.36 3.87
N ALA A 456 41.77 26.25 4.13
CA ALA A 456 42.08 25.24 3.12
C ALA A 456 40.83 24.58 2.47
N GLY A 457 39.69 25.24 2.41
CA GLY A 457 38.49 24.80 1.71
C GLY A 457 37.53 23.99 2.56
N LEU A 458 36.93 22.96 1.96
CA LEU A 458 35.96 22.10 2.57
C LEU A 458 36.64 21.06 3.49
N ALA A 459 36.20 20.95 4.75
CA ALA A 459 36.65 19.94 5.70
C ALA A 459 35.61 19.67 6.78
N PHE A 460 35.76 18.56 7.49
CA PHE A 460 35.06 18.34 8.75
C PHE A 460 35.82 19.03 9.88
N TYR A 461 35.22 20.08 10.42
CA TYR A 461 35.84 20.89 11.47
C TYR A 461 35.41 20.41 12.84
N PHE A 462 36.39 20.32 13.75
CA PHE A 462 36.19 19.96 15.14
C PHE A 462 35.32 20.99 15.87
N VAL A 463 34.32 20.52 16.62
CA VAL A 463 33.48 21.33 17.52
C VAL A 463 34.03 21.24 18.94
N PRO A 464 34.78 22.26 19.41
CA PRO A 464 35.35 22.23 20.77
C PRO A 464 34.26 22.27 21.84
N ASP A 465 34.61 21.79 23.04
CA ASP A 465 33.76 21.93 24.19
C ASP A 465 33.49 23.43 24.51
N GLY A 466 32.23 23.76 24.78
CA GLY A 466 31.76 25.12 25.01
C GLY A 466 31.60 26.00 23.75
N ILE A 467 31.75 25.45 22.56
CA ILE A 467 31.37 26.10 21.29
C ILE A 467 30.06 25.52 20.82
N THR A 468 29.09 26.39 20.56
CA THR A 468 27.82 26.04 19.94
C THR A 468 27.97 26.03 18.42
N ALA A 469 27.76 24.90 17.78
CA ALA A 469 27.65 24.76 16.36
C ALA A 469 26.36 24.01 16.04
N TYR A 470 25.75 24.28 14.89
CA TYR A 470 24.47 23.67 14.49
C TYR A 470 24.65 22.76 13.29
N VAL A 471 23.85 21.72 13.28
CA VAL A 471 23.66 20.81 12.15
C VAL A 471 22.22 20.99 11.67
N ASP A 472 22.06 21.42 10.44
CA ASP A 472 20.74 21.63 9.84
C ASP A 472 20.03 20.29 9.61
N ALA A 473 18.71 20.34 9.49
CA ALA A 473 17.89 19.18 9.11
C ALA A 473 18.41 18.49 7.84
N ASN A 474 18.31 17.18 7.79
CA ASN A 474 18.82 16.30 6.75
C ASN A 474 20.35 16.36 6.55
N ARG A 475 21.11 16.79 7.55
CA ARG A 475 22.58 16.79 7.57
C ARG A 475 23.13 15.76 8.55
N CYS A 476 24.47 15.58 8.48
CA CYS A 476 25.15 14.68 9.36
C CYS A 476 26.42 15.32 9.92
N TYR A 477 26.81 14.86 11.09
CA TYR A 477 28.10 15.15 11.69
C TYR A 477 28.89 13.83 11.92
N VAL A 478 30.22 13.94 12.04
CA VAL A 478 31.04 12.82 12.45
C VAL A 478 31.07 12.78 13.99
N ASN A 479 30.85 11.62 14.55
CA ASN A 479 30.71 11.40 15.99
C ASN A 479 31.97 11.79 16.77
N PRO A 480 31.84 12.19 18.05
CA PRO A 480 32.94 12.47 18.94
C PRO A 480 33.94 11.30 19.01
N ARG A 481 35.25 11.62 18.99
CA ARG A 481 36.33 10.62 19.06
C ARG A 481 37.35 10.98 20.13
N ALA A 482 37.84 9.95 20.80
CA ALA A 482 39.03 10.09 21.64
C ALA A 482 40.27 10.24 20.75
N GLY A 483 41.13 11.23 21.02
CA GLY A 483 42.38 11.41 20.30
C GLY A 483 42.60 12.73 19.57
N GLY A 484 41.63 13.67 19.62
CA GLY A 484 41.85 15.09 19.30
C GLY A 484 42.34 15.43 17.91
N LEU A 485 41.85 14.75 16.87
CA LEU A 485 42.08 15.20 15.49
C LEU A 485 41.50 16.58 15.30
N LYS A 486 42.21 17.53 14.72
CA LYS A 486 41.73 18.88 14.44
C LYS A 486 40.78 18.93 13.25
N SER A 487 40.93 17.97 12.31
CA SER A 487 40.06 17.79 11.15
C SER A 487 40.07 16.37 10.67
N ILE A 488 39.00 15.97 9.94
CA ILE A 488 38.89 14.69 9.25
C ILE A 488 38.93 14.95 7.77
N LEU A 489 39.75 14.21 7.05
CA LEU A 489 39.99 14.36 5.62
C LEU A 489 39.05 13.49 4.79
N PHE A 490 38.82 13.91 3.55
CA PHE A 490 38.07 13.14 2.58
C PHE A 490 38.85 11.89 2.07
N PRO A 491 38.14 10.91 1.51
CA PRO A 491 38.79 9.68 1.00
C PRO A 491 39.73 9.94 -0.18
N ASP A 492 39.45 10.94 -1.02
CA ASP A 492 40.23 11.23 -2.24
C ASP A 492 41.10 12.48 -2.10
N ASP A 493 42.36 12.36 -2.44
CA ASP A 493 43.31 13.47 -2.40
C ASP A 493 43.12 14.50 -3.51
N GLU A 494 42.27 14.25 -4.52
CA GLU A 494 42.10 15.11 -5.68
C GLU A 494 41.27 16.38 -5.43
N THR A 495 40.59 16.52 -4.34
CA THR A 495 39.79 17.71 -3.98
C THR A 495 40.57 18.75 -3.14
N ASN A 496 41.86 18.63 -3.12
CA ASN A 496 42.73 19.18 -2.13
C ASN A 496 43.12 20.63 -2.30
N GLY A 497 42.38 21.44 -1.67
CA GLY A 497 42.99 22.55 -0.97
C GLY A 497 43.39 22.27 0.48
N VAL A 498 43.20 21.04 1.05
CA VAL A 498 43.59 20.73 2.41
C VAL A 498 45.04 20.24 2.43
N THR A 499 45.94 21.17 2.47
CA THR A 499 47.30 20.88 2.96
C THR A 499 47.19 20.35 4.37
N ASN A 500 47.84 19.23 4.63
CA ASN A 500 48.00 18.52 5.89
C ASN A 500 47.97 19.50 7.10
N ALA A 501 47.08 19.27 8.10
CA ALA A 501 47.06 20.07 9.32
C ALA A 501 48.44 20.14 10.02
N ASN A 502 49.29 19.16 9.78
CA ASN A 502 50.70 19.20 10.20
C ASN A 502 51.56 20.19 9.39
N ALA A 503 51.17 20.56 8.18
CA ALA A 503 51.88 21.58 7.40
C ALA A 503 51.49 23.00 7.84
N LEU A 504 50.33 23.19 8.44
CA LEU A 504 49.92 24.49 9.02
C LEU A 504 50.65 24.81 10.32
N ASP A 505 51.13 23.82 11.06
CA ASP A 505 51.92 24.01 12.30
C ASP A 505 53.31 24.62 12.04
N SER A 506 53.80 24.55 10.81
CA SER A 506 55.10 25.14 10.43
C SER A 506 54.94 26.51 9.72
N THR A 507 53.72 26.97 9.41
CA THR A 507 53.47 28.27 8.77
C THR A 507 53.72 29.39 9.79
N LEU A 508 54.62 30.27 9.47
CA LEU A 508 54.89 31.46 10.28
C LEU A 508 53.80 32.52 10.06
N VAL A 509 53.17 32.96 11.15
CA VAL A 509 52.09 33.92 11.14
C VAL A 509 52.33 35.09 12.06
N ASP A 510 51.72 36.22 11.73
CA ASP A 510 51.63 37.38 12.60
C ASP A 510 50.31 37.34 13.37
N VAL A 511 50.33 37.68 14.67
CA VAL A 511 49.17 37.74 15.53
C VAL A 511 48.90 39.18 15.92
N TYR A 512 47.65 39.62 15.74
CA TYR A 512 47.19 40.97 16.08
C TYR A 512 46.07 40.92 17.11
N THR A 513 45.96 41.97 17.92
CA THR A 513 44.75 42.26 18.72
C THR A 513 43.63 42.72 17.78
N THR A 514 42.39 42.75 18.28
CA THR A 514 41.24 43.34 17.56
C THR A 514 41.39 44.86 17.29
N ALA A 515 42.29 45.53 17.99
CA ALA A 515 42.67 46.93 17.76
C ALA A 515 43.77 47.07 16.68
N GLY A 516 44.17 45.99 16.01
CA GLY A 516 45.20 46.00 14.97
C GLY A 516 46.66 46.04 15.48
N VAL A 517 46.89 45.89 16.78
CA VAL A 517 48.25 45.88 17.34
C VAL A 517 48.85 44.50 17.16
N LYS A 518 50.01 44.42 16.47
CA LYS A 518 50.75 43.17 16.34
C LYS A 518 51.34 42.75 17.65
N VAL A 519 50.95 41.57 18.18
CA VAL A 519 51.38 41.02 19.46
C VAL A 519 52.37 39.88 19.32
N LYS A 520 52.40 39.23 18.14
CA LYS A 520 53.45 38.29 17.78
C LYS A 520 53.82 38.44 16.28
N HIS A 521 55.10 38.17 15.97
CA HIS A 521 55.63 38.25 14.61
C HIS A 521 56.29 36.95 14.21
N GLN A 522 55.90 36.40 12.99
CA GLN A 522 56.49 35.22 12.37
C GLN A 522 56.61 34.07 13.35
N VAL A 523 55.51 33.73 14.05
CA VAL A 523 55.47 32.54 14.95
C VAL A 523 54.75 31.40 14.24
N GLU A 524 55.17 30.17 14.54
CA GLU A 524 54.49 29.00 14.06
C GLU A 524 53.01 29.02 14.42
N MET A 525 52.13 28.70 13.50
CA MET A 525 50.68 28.76 13.68
C MET A 525 50.21 27.96 14.91
N GLY A 526 50.73 26.79 15.14
CA GLY A 526 50.41 25.94 16.31
C GLY A 526 50.85 26.55 17.65
N LYS A 527 51.72 27.58 17.65
CA LYS A 527 52.21 28.31 18.83
C LYS A 527 51.74 29.77 18.87
N ALA A 528 50.94 30.17 17.91
CA ALA A 528 50.55 31.57 17.70
C ALA A 528 49.87 32.21 18.92
N LEU A 529 49.05 31.48 19.62
CA LEU A 529 48.35 31.95 20.81
C LEU A 529 49.03 31.61 22.16
N ASN A 530 50.15 30.84 22.16
CA ASN A 530 50.84 30.54 23.39
C ASN A 530 51.28 31.82 24.07
N ASP A 531 51.29 31.85 25.40
CA ASP A 531 51.72 32.96 26.25
C ASP A 531 50.97 34.31 26.04
N LEU A 532 49.91 34.33 25.26
CA LEU A 532 49.01 35.49 25.16
C LEU A 532 47.90 35.37 26.22
N PRO A 533 47.37 36.45 26.75
CA PRO A 533 46.20 36.43 27.62
C PRO A 533 44.95 35.84 26.90
N ALA A 534 43.98 35.36 27.68
CA ALA A 534 42.68 35.02 27.12
C ALA A 534 42.07 36.25 26.40
N GLY A 535 41.59 36.07 25.18
CA GLY A 535 41.10 37.20 24.39
C GLY A 535 40.88 36.86 22.91
N LEU A 536 40.40 37.84 22.14
CA LEU A 536 40.16 37.75 20.70
C LEU A 536 41.36 38.32 19.95
N TYR A 537 41.95 37.49 19.07
CA TYR A 537 43.11 37.82 18.25
C TYR A 537 42.79 37.69 16.76
N ILE A 538 43.55 38.37 15.92
CA ILE A 538 43.49 38.29 14.46
C ILE A 538 44.79 37.59 13.97
N ILE A 539 44.66 36.47 13.30
CA ILE A 539 45.75 35.72 12.69
C ILE A 539 45.34 35.43 11.24
N ASN A 540 46.16 35.81 10.26
CA ASN A 540 45.85 35.68 8.83
C ASN A 540 44.44 36.24 8.48
N ASN A 541 44.14 37.47 8.93
CA ASN A 541 42.84 38.14 8.79
C ASN A 541 41.63 37.46 9.47
N LYS A 542 41.86 36.47 10.33
CA LYS A 542 40.79 35.74 11.04
C LYS A 542 40.78 36.09 12.52
N LYS A 543 39.56 36.16 13.07
CA LYS A 543 39.35 36.36 14.50
C LYS A 543 39.41 35.01 15.21
N ILE A 544 40.37 34.83 16.11
CA ILE A 544 40.57 33.60 16.87
C ILE A 544 40.47 33.92 18.35
N VAL A 545 39.66 33.18 19.08
CA VAL A 545 39.49 33.35 20.53
C VAL A 545 40.50 32.48 21.27
N LYS A 546 41.33 33.05 22.08
CA LYS A 546 42.08 32.34 23.11
C LYS A 546 41.24 32.35 24.41
N LYS A 547 40.89 31.16 24.88
CA LYS A 547 40.24 30.98 26.20
C LYS A 547 41.23 31.10 27.32
#